data_ca5901b067831ecfb1cc4d43ca1b30c3
#
_entry.id   ca5901b067831ecfb1cc4d43ca1b30c3
#
_cell.length_a   1.000
_cell.length_b   1.000
_cell.length_c   1.000
_cell.angle_alpha   90.00
_cell.angle_beta   90.00
_cell.angle_gamma   90.00
#
_symmetry.space_group_name_H-M   'P 1'
#
loop_
_entity.id
_entity.type
_entity.pdbx_description
1 polymer ?
#
loop_
_entity_poly.entity_id
_entity_poly.type
_entity_poly.pdbx_seq_one_letter_code
_entity_poly.pdbx_strand_id
1 'polypeptide(L)'
;MKNKLNLHQQKNHNLCNESTFIESIKHKLSEKIPSKFFNSLEDIKLFPVFVSKNPFNPPKNIFLVGDAFFAFSPSFAQGASQSIEEANQLHEIIINEKNDFYNTRLDRVKMINRRSNFNQFAFHLSNPIMIFFRNIFLKVLTKNKKFLQSYLGKIYKS
;
A
#
# COMPACT_ATOMS: atom_id res chain seq x y z
N MET A 1 -2.43 -11.76 -6.28
CA MET A 1 -1.89 -13.02 -5.72
C MET A 1 -0.93 -12.69 -4.58
N LYS A 2 -1.16 -13.19 -3.36
CA LYS A 2 -0.32 -12.92 -2.20
C LYS A 2 0.55 -14.15 -1.94
N ASN A 3 1.73 -14.22 -2.55
CA ASN A 3 2.73 -15.18 -2.11
C ASN A 3 3.51 -14.54 -0.95
N LYS A 4 3.33 -15.05 0.26
CA LYS A 4 4.19 -14.67 1.38
C LYS A 4 5.53 -15.36 1.17
N LEU A 5 6.54 -14.58 0.90
CA LEU A 5 7.93 -15.03 1.01
C LEU A 5 8.23 -15.30 2.48
N ASN A 6 9.01 -16.33 2.78
CA ASN A 6 9.49 -16.55 4.14
C ASN A 6 10.49 -15.44 4.53
N LEU A 7 10.80 -15.31 5.83
CA LEU A 7 11.66 -14.24 6.34
C LEU A 7 13.08 -14.22 5.71
N HIS A 8 13.58 -15.39 5.32
CA HIS A 8 14.88 -15.52 4.66
C HIS A 8 14.81 -15.02 3.21
N GLN A 9 13.72 -15.32 2.52
CA GLN A 9 13.43 -14.85 1.17
C GLN A 9 13.19 -13.35 1.10
N GLN A 10 12.63 -12.75 2.15
CA GLN A 10 12.41 -11.29 2.23
C GLN A 10 13.72 -10.49 2.37
N LYS A 11 14.81 -11.11 2.84
CA LYS A 11 16.12 -10.48 3.02
C LYS A 11 17.01 -10.55 1.78
N ASN A 12 16.68 -11.37 0.81
CA ASN A 12 17.51 -11.62 -0.35
C ASN A 12 16.88 -11.07 -1.64
N HIS A 13 17.34 -9.90 -2.08
CA HIS A 13 16.83 -9.27 -3.31
C HIS A 13 17.01 -10.11 -4.58
N ASN A 14 17.95 -11.06 -4.57
CA ASN A 14 18.23 -11.93 -5.71
C ASN A 14 17.18 -13.01 -5.92
N LEU A 15 16.32 -13.28 -4.93
CA LEU A 15 15.28 -14.30 -5.00
C LEU A 15 14.11 -13.94 -5.92
N CYS A 16 13.94 -12.67 -6.25
CA CYS A 16 12.94 -12.25 -7.24
C CYS A 16 13.26 -12.74 -8.66
N ASN A 17 14.51 -13.17 -8.89
CA ASN A 17 14.99 -13.71 -10.17
C ASN A 17 15.18 -15.24 -10.14
N GLU A 18 14.79 -15.93 -9.08
CA GLU A 18 14.84 -17.39 -9.08
C GLU A 18 13.86 -17.94 -10.13
N SER A 19 14.41 -18.68 -11.08
CA SER A 19 13.65 -19.31 -12.18
C SER A 19 12.46 -20.12 -11.65
N THR A 20 12.64 -20.86 -10.57
CA THR A 20 11.61 -21.68 -9.92
C THR A 20 10.43 -20.85 -9.40
N PHE A 21 10.68 -19.64 -8.86
CA PHE A 21 9.63 -18.77 -8.37
C PHE A 21 8.85 -18.12 -9.53
N ILE A 22 9.57 -17.70 -10.56
CA ILE A 22 8.97 -17.16 -11.79
C ILE A 22 8.13 -18.22 -12.49
N GLU A 23 8.62 -19.47 -12.58
CA GLU A 23 7.88 -20.58 -13.15
C GLU A 23 6.61 -20.91 -12.36
N SER A 24 6.68 -20.90 -11.02
CA SER A 24 5.49 -21.12 -10.18
C SER A 24 4.42 -20.05 -10.39
N ILE A 25 4.84 -18.80 -10.64
CA ILE A 25 3.92 -17.71 -10.97
C ILE A 25 3.38 -17.85 -12.38
N LYS A 26 4.21 -18.19 -13.35
CA LYS A 26 3.78 -18.47 -14.72
C LYS A 26 2.72 -19.58 -14.75
N HIS A 27 2.95 -20.67 -14.04
CA HIS A 27 1.98 -21.77 -13.93
C HIS A 27 0.63 -21.28 -13.35
N LYS A 28 0.64 -20.53 -12.26
CA LYS A 28 -0.59 -19.99 -11.65
C LYS A 28 -1.29 -18.94 -12.49
N LEU A 29 -0.56 -18.20 -13.31
CA LEU A 29 -1.12 -17.24 -14.25
C LEU A 29 -1.74 -17.94 -15.45
N SER A 30 -1.11 -19.01 -15.97
CA SER A 30 -1.64 -19.79 -17.10
C SER A 30 -3.00 -20.41 -16.82
N GLU A 31 -3.29 -20.73 -15.55
CA GLU A 31 -4.62 -21.23 -15.13
C GLU A 31 -5.71 -20.14 -15.18
N LYS A 32 -5.34 -18.86 -15.14
CA LYS A 32 -6.28 -17.72 -14.97
C LYS A 32 -6.36 -16.80 -16.15
N ILE A 33 -5.35 -16.79 -16.99
CA ILE A 33 -5.21 -15.90 -18.14
C ILE A 33 -5.34 -16.75 -19.42
N PRO A 34 -6.15 -16.33 -20.39
CA PRO A 34 -6.24 -17.02 -21.68
C PRO A 34 -4.85 -17.20 -22.32
N SER A 35 -4.59 -18.38 -22.88
CA SER A 35 -3.29 -18.77 -23.44
C SER A 35 -2.73 -17.75 -24.45
N LYS A 36 -3.60 -17.10 -25.22
CA LYS A 36 -3.22 -16.06 -26.18
C LYS A 36 -2.50 -14.88 -25.51
N PHE A 37 -2.97 -14.44 -24.34
CA PHE A 37 -2.32 -13.35 -23.60
C PHE A 37 -1.10 -13.83 -22.83
N PHE A 38 -1.15 -15.06 -22.34
CA PHE A 38 -0.04 -15.64 -21.58
C PHE A 38 1.21 -15.83 -22.46
N ASN A 39 1.03 -16.29 -23.69
CA ASN A 39 2.13 -16.52 -24.62
C ASN A 39 2.80 -15.21 -25.11
N SER A 40 2.14 -14.06 -24.94
CA SER A 40 2.72 -12.75 -25.25
C SER A 40 3.52 -12.14 -24.07
N LEU A 41 3.56 -12.80 -22.90
CA LEU A 41 4.33 -12.34 -21.75
C LEU A 41 5.79 -12.79 -21.89
N GLU A 42 6.62 -11.92 -22.46
CA GLU A 42 8.03 -12.22 -22.71
C GLU A 42 8.90 -12.09 -21.44
N ASP A 43 8.62 -11.06 -20.61
CA ASP A 43 9.46 -10.72 -19.46
C ASP A 43 8.61 -10.43 -18.21
N ILE A 44 8.53 -11.40 -17.31
CA ILE A 44 7.83 -11.23 -16.02
C ILE A 44 8.84 -10.79 -14.98
N LYS A 45 8.73 -9.55 -14.53
CA LYS A 45 9.56 -8.98 -13.46
C LYS A 45 8.79 -8.97 -12.13
N LEU A 46 9.50 -9.34 -11.09
CA LEU A 46 9.00 -9.32 -9.73
C LEU A 46 9.66 -8.19 -8.95
N PHE A 47 8.83 -7.35 -8.37
CA PHE A 47 9.28 -6.28 -7.50
C PHE A 47 8.81 -6.54 -6.08
N PRO A 48 9.71 -6.72 -5.10
CA PRO A 48 9.31 -6.84 -3.71
C PRO A 48 8.73 -5.51 -3.22
N VAL A 49 7.62 -5.60 -2.50
CA VAL A 49 7.01 -4.44 -1.85
C VAL A 49 7.30 -4.49 -0.36
N PHE A 50 8.02 -3.52 0.13
CA PHE A 50 8.29 -3.34 1.55
C PHE A 50 7.27 -2.38 2.15
N VAL A 51 6.78 -2.72 3.33
CA VAL A 51 5.76 -1.93 4.05
C VAL A 51 6.23 -1.74 5.48
N SER A 52 6.16 -0.51 5.97
CA SER A 52 6.49 -0.20 7.35
C SER A 52 5.43 -0.77 8.29
N LYS A 53 5.89 -1.32 9.43
CA LYS A 53 4.99 -1.78 10.49
C LYS A 53 4.62 -0.64 11.43
N ASN A 54 5.62 0.14 11.81
CA ASN A 54 5.49 1.28 12.71
C ASN A 54 6.21 2.48 12.11
N PRO A 55 5.74 3.70 12.36
CA PRO A 55 6.50 4.91 12.05
C PRO A 55 7.82 4.91 12.81
N PHE A 56 8.88 5.32 12.12
CA PHE A 56 10.18 5.52 12.75
C PHE A 56 10.21 6.90 13.40
N ASN A 57 10.62 6.96 14.67
CA ASN A 57 10.83 8.23 15.37
C ASN A 57 12.31 8.61 15.22
N PRO A 58 12.64 9.57 14.36
CA PRO A 58 14.03 9.96 14.14
C PRO A 58 14.57 10.74 15.35
N PRO A 59 15.91 10.84 15.49
CA PRO A 59 16.55 11.76 16.43
C PRO A 59 16.08 13.21 16.21
N LYS A 60 16.23 14.04 17.23
CA LYS A 60 15.91 15.49 17.12
C LYS A 60 16.67 16.11 15.93
N ASN A 61 16.01 16.99 15.21
CA ASN A 61 16.52 17.70 14.04
C ASN A 61 16.70 16.86 12.77
N ILE A 62 16.20 15.61 12.74
CA ILE A 62 16.13 14.79 11.53
C ILE A 62 14.66 14.65 11.13
N PHE A 63 14.33 15.07 9.93
CA PHE A 63 13.00 14.93 9.37
C PHE A 63 13.02 13.89 8.26
N LEU A 64 12.19 12.88 8.39
CA LEU A 64 11.98 11.85 7.37
C LEU A 64 10.67 12.13 6.65
N VAL A 65 10.67 11.98 5.33
CA VAL A 65 9.48 12.15 4.48
C VAL A 65 9.32 10.96 3.53
N GLY A 66 8.10 10.72 3.08
CA GLY A 66 7.77 9.63 2.17
C GLY A 66 8.03 8.27 2.76
N ASP A 67 8.50 7.35 1.93
CA ASP A 67 8.77 5.95 2.33
C ASP A 67 9.86 5.84 3.41
N ALA A 68 10.74 6.84 3.54
CA ALA A 68 11.72 6.90 4.63
C ALA A 68 11.04 7.12 5.99
N PHE A 69 9.93 7.85 6.04
CA PHE A 69 9.12 8.02 7.23
C PHE A 69 8.17 6.83 7.42
N PHE A 70 7.41 6.50 6.40
CA PHE A 70 6.48 5.37 6.44
C PHE A 70 6.12 4.85 5.04
N ALA A 71 6.59 3.65 4.71
CA ALA A 71 6.24 2.97 3.47
C ALA A 71 4.86 2.31 3.59
N PHE A 72 3.87 2.86 2.86
CA PHE A 72 2.51 2.34 2.83
C PHE A 72 2.35 1.13 1.90
N SER A 73 1.38 0.26 2.21
CA SER A 73 0.92 -0.73 1.24
C SER A 73 0.35 -0.04 -0.01
N PRO A 74 0.69 -0.49 -1.25
CA PRO A 74 0.24 0.15 -2.48
C PRO A 74 -1.27 0.03 -2.72
N SER A 75 -1.98 -0.79 -1.93
CA SER A 75 -3.41 -1.06 -2.07
C SER A 75 -4.33 0.14 -1.95
N PHE A 76 -3.80 1.28 -1.51
CA PHE A 76 -4.56 2.53 -1.38
C PHE A 76 -3.97 3.68 -2.22
N ALA A 77 -2.88 3.44 -2.95
CA ALA A 77 -2.19 4.39 -3.83
C ALA A 77 -1.87 5.75 -3.16
N GLN A 78 -1.52 5.75 -1.87
CA GLN A 78 -1.33 6.98 -1.08
C GLN A 78 0.14 7.38 -0.88
N GLY A 79 1.11 6.54 -1.26
CA GLY A 79 2.53 6.81 -0.99
C GLY A 79 2.97 8.19 -1.50
N ALA A 80 2.81 8.46 -2.79
CA ALA A 80 3.22 9.73 -3.39
C ALA A 80 2.47 10.94 -2.83
N SER A 81 1.14 10.86 -2.67
CA SER A 81 0.35 11.97 -2.14
C SER A 81 0.71 12.29 -0.69
N GLN A 82 1.03 11.28 0.12
CA GLN A 82 1.48 11.49 1.49
C GLN A 82 2.88 12.12 1.54
N SER A 83 3.78 11.74 0.65
CA SER A 83 5.12 12.35 0.54
C SER A 83 5.02 13.85 0.20
N ILE A 84 4.12 14.24 -0.70
CA ILE A 84 3.89 15.65 -1.07
C ILE A 84 3.28 16.42 0.12
N GLU A 85 2.29 15.83 0.79
CA GLU A 85 1.65 16.42 1.97
C GLU A 85 2.67 16.61 3.11
N GLU A 86 3.56 15.64 3.32
CA GLU A 86 4.63 15.71 4.31
C GLU A 86 5.64 16.80 4.00
N ALA A 87 6.06 16.91 2.74
CA ALA A 87 7.00 17.95 2.32
C ALA A 87 6.42 19.35 2.53
N ASN A 88 5.14 19.55 2.16
CA ASN A 88 4.45 20.82 2.39
C ASN A 88 4.34 21.15 3.89
N GLN A 89 3.95 20.18 4.70
CA GLN A 89 3.82 20.37 6.14
C GLN A 89 5.16 20.64 6.82
N LEU A 90 6.23 19.97 6.37
CA LEU A 90 7.58 20.21 6.86
C LEU A 90 8.03 21.63 6.53
N HIS A 91 7.76 22.11 5.31
CA HIS A 91 8.05 23.49 4.92
C HIS A 91 7.35 24.51 5.83
N GLU A 92 6.05 24.34 6.09
CA GLU A 92 5.29 25.20 7.00
C GLU A 92 5.84 25.18 8.44
N ILE A 93 6.27 24.03 8.93
CA ILE A 93 6.83 23.88 10.26
C ILE A 93 8.19 24.57 10.38
N ILE A 94 9.04 24.47 9.36
CA ILE A 94 10.35 25.14 9.33
C ILE A 94 10.19 26.66 9.31
N ILE A 95 9.29 27.18 8.47
CA ILE A 95 9.05 28.64 8.38
C ILE A 95 8.48 29.20 9.68
N ASN A 96 7.57 28.49 10.32
CA ASN A 96 6.90 28.95 11.54
C ASN A 96 7.64 28.55 12.84
N GLU A 97 8.84 27.96 12.74
CA GLU A 97 9.66 27.48 13.86
C GLU A 97 8.91 26.53 14.83
N LYS A 98 7.91 25.81 14.32
CA LYS A 98 7.18 24.82 15.09
C LYS A 98 7.88 23.47 15.00
N ASN A 99 8.01 22.77 16.11
CA ASN A 99 8.69 21.48 16.16
C ASN A 99 7.72 20.35 16.50
N ASP A 100 6.64 20.21 15.74
CA ASP A 100 5.61 19.17 15.99
C ASP A 100 5.31 18.32 14.76
N PHE A 101 6.25 18.23 13.81
CA PHE A 101 6.08 17.48 12.57
C PHE A 101 5.71 16.01 12.83
N TYR A 102 6.48 15.35 13.70
CA TYR A 102 6.31 13.92 13.95
C TYR A 102 4.91 13.60 14.51
N ASN A 103 4.47 14.34 15.55
CA ASN A 103 3.19 14.08 16.19
C ASN A 103 2.02 14.32 15.23
N THR A 104 2.07 15.42 14.47
CA THR A 104 1.03 15.77 13.50
C THR A 104 0.92 14.71 12.40
N ARG A 105 2.07 14.16 11.94
CA ARG A 105 2.08 13.12 10.91
C ARG A 105 1.70 11.74 11.44
N LEU A 106 1.99 11.44 12.69
CA LEU A 106 1.76 10.14 13.29
C LEU A 106 0.29 9.68 13.19
N ASP A 107 -0.64 10.54 13.52
CA ASP A 107 -2.07 10.21 13.47
C ASP A 107 -2.57 10.09 12.03
N ARG A 108 -2.04 10.93 11.14
CA ARG A 108 -2.32 10.85 9.70
C ARG A 108 -1.87 9.51 9.13
N VAL A 109 -0.63 9.13 9.40
CA VAL A 109 -0.04 7.85 8.97
C VAL A 109 -0.85 6.66 9.51
N LYS A 110 -1.18 6.66 10.79
CA LYS A 110 -2.01 5.59 11.40
C LYS A 110 -3.36 5.44 10.68
N MET A 111 -4.03 6.56 10.40
CA MET A 111 -5.32 6.55 9.70
C MET A 111 -5.21 5.96 8.29
N ILE A 112 -4.23 6.41 7.51
CA ILE A 112 -4.03 5.97 6.13
C ILE A 112 -3.57 4.51 6.10
N ASN A 113 -2.63 4.11 6.97
CA ASN A 113 -2.18 2.73 7.06
C ASN A 113 -3.32 1.78 7.40
N ARG A 114 -4.20 2.14 8.33
CA ARG A 114 -5.40 1.35 8.66
C ARG A 114 -6.30 1.14 7.45
N ARG A 115 -6.54 2.18 6.65
CA ARG A 115 -7.35 2.09 5.42
C ARG A 115 -6.65 1.28 4.33
N SER A 116 -5.36 1.47 4.16
CA SER A 116 -4.55 0.70 3.21
C SER A 116 -4.57 -0.80 3.54
N ASN A 117 -4.40 -1.15 4.81
CA ASN A 117 -4.46 -2.54 5.27
C ASN A 117 -5.86 -3.14 5.08
N PHE A 118 -6.91 -2.38 5.33
CA PHE A 118 -8.29 -2.82 5.09
C PHE A 118 -8.54 -3.07 3.60
N ASN A 119 -8.13 -2.17 2.72
CA ASN A 119 -8.23 -2.37 1.28
C ASN A 119 -7.42 -3.59 0.81
N GLN A 120 -6.19 -3.74 1.31
CA GLN A 120 -5.37 -4.91 1.01
C GLN A 120 -6.08 -6.21 1.41
N PHE A 121 -6.66 -6.26 2.60
CA PHE A 121 -7.45 -7.40 3.04
C PHE A 121 -8.64 -7.65 2.12
N ALA A 122 -9.44 -6.61 1.85
CA ALA A 122 -10.65 -6.72 1.03
C ALA A 122 -10.36 -7.16 -0.41
N PHE A 123 -9.28 -6.66 -1.02
CA PHE A 123 -8.89 -7.04 -2.38
C PHE A 123 -8.35 -8.46 -2.50
N HIS A 124 -7.80 -9.02 -1.42
CA HIS A 124 -7.19 -10.34 -1.42
C HIS A 124 -8.08 -11.44 -0.81
N LEU A 125 -9.37 -11.16 -0.64
CA LEU A 125 -10.32 -12.20 -0.25
C LEU A 125 -10.41 -13.25 -1.35
N SER A 126 -10.24 -14.52 -0.97
CA SER A 126 -10.32 -15.67 -1.88
C SER A 126 -11.56 -16.55 -1.64
N ASN A 127 -12.19 -16.45 -0.47
CA ASN A 127 -13.40 -17.20 -0.16
C ASN A 127 -14.59 -16.65 -0.96
N PRO A 128 -15.32 -17.49 -1.75
CA PRO A 128 -16.42 -17.03 -2.62
C PRO A 128 -17.56 -16.32 -1.85
N ILE A 129 -17.88 -16.83 -0.66
CA ILE A 129 -18.94 -16.25 0.19
C ILE A 129 -18.53 -14.86 0.66
N MET A 130 -17.29 -14.69 1.13
CA MET A 130 -16.78 -13.39 1.55
C MET A 130 -16.68 -12.40 0.39
N ILE A 131 -16.32 -12.87 -0.81
CA ILE A 131 -16.29 -12.06 -2.02
C ILE A 131 -17.71 -11.57 -2.36
N PHE A 132 -18.70 -12.44 -2.28
CA PHE A 132 -20.09 -12.07 -2.52
C PHE A 132 -20.56 -10.97 -1.56
N PHE A 133 -20.37 -11.13 -0.27
CA PHE A 133 -20.73 -10.10 0.73
C PHE A 133 -19.94 -8.80 0.52
N ARG A 134 -18.64 -8.88 0.25
CA ARG A 134 -17.84 -7.71 -0.10
C ARG A 134 -18.43 -6.94 -1.28
N ASN A 135 -18.81 -7.63 -2.34
CA ASN A 135 -19.32 -7.00 -3.55
C ASN A 135 -20.67 -6.30 -3.29
N ILE A 136 -21.56 -6.92 -2.52
CA ILE A 136 -22.82 -6.28 -2.09
C ILE A 136 -22.52 -5.04 -1.26
N PHE A 137 -21.63 -5.17 -0.27
CA PHE A 137 -21.26 -4.07 0.62
C PHE A 137 -20.67 -2.90 -0.16
N LEU A 138 -19.75 -3.15 -1.08
CA LEU A 138 -19.18 -2.12 -1.95
C LEU A 138 -20.26 -1.46 -2.82
N LYS A 139 -21.17 -2.24 -3.41
CA LYS A 139 -22.26 -1.70 -4.22
C LYS A 139 -23.19 -0.75 -3.42
N VAL A 140 -23.45 -1.06 -2.16
CA VAL A 140 -24.25 -0.21 -1.27
C VAL A 140 -23.47 1.03 -0.86
N LEU A 141 -22.22 0.88 -0.43
CA LEU A 141 -21.39 1.97 0.05
C LEU A 141 -21.06 2.99 -1.05
N THR A 142 -20.77 2.53 -2.27
CA THR A 142 -20.45 3.43 -3.39
C THR A 142 -21.63 4.27 -3.86
N LYS A 143 -22.88 3.87 -3.56
CA LYS A 143 -24.06 4.68 -3.79
C LYS A 143 -24.28 5.76 -2.73
N ASN A 144 -23.67 5.62 -1.56
CA ASN A 144 -23.82 6.57 -0.46
C ASN A 144 -22.79 7.71 -0.58
N LYS A 145 -23.22 8.86 -1.10
CA LYS A 145 -22.37 10.05 -1.27
C LYS A 145 -21.76 10.54 0.06
N LYS A 146 -22.50 10.50 1.17
CA LYS A 146 -22.00 10.90 2.49
C LYS A 146 -20.87 9.98 2.97
N PHE A 147 -21.01 8.68 2.74
CA PHE A 147 -19.95 7.72 3.05
C PHE A 147 -18.70 8.00 2.20
N LEU A 148 -18.85 8.18 0.89
CA LEU A 148 -17.71 8.48 0.01
C LEU A 148 -17.01 9.78 0.42
N GLN A 149 -17.75 10.84 0.71
CA GLN A 149 -17.19 12.10 1.19
C GLN A 149 -16.49 11.95 2.54
N SER A 150 -17.03 11.17 3.46
CA SER A 150 -16.38 10.92 4.76
C SER A 150 -15.16 10.00 4.63
N TYR A 151 -15.23 8.99 3.79
CA TYR A 151 -14.15 8.01 3.63
C TYR A 151 -13.00 8.57 2.81
N LEU A 152 -13.29 9.19 1.66
CA LEU A 152 -12.30 9.79 0.77
C LEU A 152 -11.94 11.21 1.20
N GLY A 153 -12.91 12.02 1.61
CA GLY A 153 -12.70 13.41 1.97
C GLY A 153 -11.72 13.61 3.13
N LYS A 154 -11.68 12.70 4.10
CA LYS A 154 -10.68 12.73 5.18
C LYS A 154 -9.25 12.44 4.72
N ILE A 155 -9.08 11.96 3.49
CA ILE A 155 -7.76 11.71 2.88
C ILE A 155 -7.22 12.98 2.25
N TYR A 156 -8.10 13.80 1.68
CA TYR A 156 -7.75 15.01 0.91
C TYR A 156 -7.91 16.32 1.71
N LYS A 157 -8.51 16.27 2.89
CA LYS A 157 -8.55 17.44 3.79
C LYS A 157 -7.36 17.34 4.74
N SER A 158 -6.34 18.10 4.42
CA SER A 158 -5.26 18.48 5.34
C SER A 158 -5.80 19.45 6.40
#